data_0015df7d22255738d8d595d9032eb12b
#
_entry.id   0015df7d22255738d8d595d9032eb12b
#
_cell.length_a   1.000
_cell.length_b   1.000
_cell.length_c   1.000
_cell.angle_alpha   90.00
_cell.angle_beta   90.00
_cell.angle_gamma   90.00
#
_symmetry.space_group_name_H-M   'P 1'
#
loop_
_entity.id
_entity.type
_entity.pdbx_description
1 polymer ?
#
loop_
_entity_poly.entity_id
_entity_poly.type
_entity_poly.pdbx_seq_one_letter_code
_entity_poly.pdbx_strand_id
1 'polypeptide(L)'
;KMNLTAITDVEGVYLKHFYDSISPSLYFDFTKELSVCDVGAGAGFPSIPIKICFPHLHVTIVDSLNKRITFLHHLADELKLENVSFVHARAEEFGQNPKYREQFDVVTARAVARLSVLSELCLPLVKQGGSFVALKAAAGAEELKDAKKAITTLGASLKEEFSFLLPVEDS
;
A
#
# COMPACT_ATOMS: atom_id res chain seq x y z
N LYS A 1 -16.44 12.41 -11.48
CA LYS A 1 -16.18 11.02 -11.02
C LYS A 1 -14.88 10.55 -11.61
N MET A 2 -13.93 10.24 -10.76
CA MET A 2 -12.64 9.68 -11.18
C MET A 2 -12.79 8.17 -11.24
N ASN A 3 -12.65 7.56 -12.43
CA ASN A 3 -12.60 6.11 -12.57
C ASN A 3 -11.24 5.59 -12.08
N LEU A 4 -11.21 5.15 -10.84
CA LEU A 4 -9.99 4.65 -10.19
C LEU A 4 -9.86 3.12 -10.30
N THR A 5 -10.84 2.45 -10.87
CA THR A 5 -10.89 0.99 -10.97
C THR A 5 -11.64 0.57 -12.23
N ALA A 6 -11.38 -0.64 -12.70
CA ALA A 6 -12.12 -1.26 -13.80
C ALA A 6 -13.50 -1.79 -13.37
N ILE A 7 -13.78 -1.83 -12.07
CA ILE A 7 -15.05 -2.25 -11.51
C ILE A 7 -15.94 -1.02 -11.38
N THR A 8 -17.07 -1.02 -12.07
CA THR A 8 -18.00 0.11 -12.12
C THR A 8 -19.22 -0.04 -11.22
N ASP A 9 -19.49 -1.24 -10.75
CA ASP A 9 -20.54 -1.48 -9.77
C ASP A 9 -20.11 -1.00 -8.38
N VAL A 10 -20.93 -0.15 -7.75
CA VAL A 10 -20.57 0.52 -6.49
C VAL A 10 -20.40 -0.48 -5.35
N GLU A 11 -21.29 -1.44 -5.21
CA GLU A 11 -21.20 -2.46 -4.16
C GLU A 11 -19.99 -3.38 -4.37
N GLY A 12 -19.76 -3.82 -5.60
CA GLY A 12 -18.60 -4.63 -5.95
C GLY A 12 -17.28 -3.89 -5.72
N VAL A 13 -17.24 -2.59 -6.02
CA VAL A 13 -16.05 -1.76 -5.73
C VAL A 13 -15.77 -1.71 -4.24
N TYR A 14 -16.76 -1.39 -3.40
CA TYR A 14 -16.57 -1.31 -1.96
C TYR A 14 -16.20 -2.66 -1.36
N LEU A 15 -16.92 -3.70 -1.69
CA LEU A 15 -16.68 -5.03 -1.15
C LEU A 15 -15.28 -5.54 -1.50
N LYS A 16 -14.93 -5.52 -2.77
CA LYS A 16 -13.64 -6.05 -3.25
C LYS A 16 -12.46 -5.24 -2.74
N HIS A 17 -12.47 -3.92 -2.91
CA HIS A 17 -11.35 -3.09 -2.51
C HIS A 17 -11.19 -3.01 -1.00
N PHE A 18 -12.26 -3.00 -0.24
CA PHE A 18 -12.20 -3.04 1.21
C PHE A 18 -11.62 -4.38 1.69
N TYR A 19 -12.11 -5.49 1.15
CA TYR A 19 -11.63 -6.82 1.51
C TYR A 19 -10.16 -7.02 1.15
N ASP A 20 -9.75 -6.63 -0.05
CA ASP A 20 -8.34 -6.65 -0.46
C ASP A 20 -7.46 -5.82 0.48
N SER A 21 -7.96 -4.69 0.93
CA SER A 21 -7.21 -3.76 1.77
C SER A 21 -6.97 -4.28 3.16
N ILE A 22 -7.92 -4.98 3.76
CA ILE A 22 -7.77 -5.55 5.11
C ILE A 22 -7.07 -6.91 5.13
N SER A 23 -6.94 -7.57 3.98
CA SER A 23 -6.30 -8.88 3.90
C SER A 23 -4.87 -8.94 4.48
N PRO A 24 -4.03 -7.89 4.39
CA PRO A 24 -2.73 -7.89 5.05
C PRO A 24 -2.80 -8.06 6.57
N SER A 25 -3.93 -7.72 7.21
CA SER A 25 -4.11 -7.91 8.65
C SER A 25 -4.09 -9.39 9.08
N LEU A 26 -4.27 -10.31 8.14
CA LEU A 26 -4.14 -11.74 8.39
C LEU A 26 -2.68 -12.17 8.61
N TYR A 27 -1.72 -11.36 8.18
CA TYR A 27 -0.29 -11.67 8.18
C TYR A 27 0.54 -10.73 9.05
N PHE A 28 -0.02 -9.58 9.43
CA PHE A 28 0.62 -8.56 10.25
C PHE A 28 -0.19 -8.26 11.48
N ASP A 29 0.50 -8.07 12.59
CA ASP A 29 -0.15 -7.67 13.84
C ASP A 29 -0.35 -6.14 13.87
N PHE A 30 -1.42 -5.67 13.24
CA PHE A 30 -1.79 -4.26 13.27
C PHE A 30 -2.43 -3.81 14.60
N THR A 31 -2.52 -4.68 15.60
CA THR A 31 -2.90 -4.27 16.96
C THR A 31 -1.79 -3.49 17.65
N LYS A 32 -0.55 -3.66 17.18
CA LYS A 32 0.60 -2.89 17.66
C LYS A 32 0.59 -1.47 17.10
N GLU A 33 1.25 -0.57 17.82
CA GLU A 33 1.49 0.78 17.37
C GLU A 33 2.57 0.79 16.29
N LEU A 34 2.16 0.80 15.02
CA LEU A 34 3.03 0.75 13.86
C LEU A 34 2.90 2.01 13.01
N SER A 35 4.00 2.39 12.37
CA SER A 35 4.01 3.36 11.30
C SER A 35 3.86 2.67 9.94
N VAL A 36 2.86 3.08 9.18
CA VAL A 36 2.52 2.52 7.88
C VAL A 36 2.64 3.60 6.82
N CYS A 37 3.30 3.29 5.73
CA CYS A 37 3.35 4.14 4.55
C CYS A 37 2.67 3.44 3.37
N ASP A 38 1.75 4.14 2.71
CA ASP A 38 1.08 3.65 1.51
C ASP A 38 1.53 4.47 0.31
N VAL A 39 2.16 3.81 -0.64
CA VAL A 39 2.73 4.43 -1.83
C VAL A 39 1.79 4.26 -3.01
N GLY A 40 1.28 5.37 -3.53
CA GLY A 40 0.36 5.35 -4.67
C GLY A 40 -1.02 4.81 -4.32
N ALA A 41 -1.56 5.22 -3.18
CA ALA A 41 -2.83 4.70 -2.64
C ALA A 41 -4.06 4.95 -3.52
N GLY A 42 -3.99 5.84 -4.50
CA GLY A 42 -5.13 6.16 -5.35
C GLY A 42 -6.32 6.71 -4.56
N ALA A 43 -7.38 5.91 -4.43
CA ALA A 43 -8.57 6.26 -3.65
C ALA A 43 -8.44 6.00 -2.13
N GLY A 44 -7.24 5.68 -1.65
CA GLY A 44 -6.96 5.41 -0.23
C GLY A 44 -6.90 3.92 0.12
N PHE A 45 -6.71 3.07 -0.85
CA PHE A 45 -6.56 1.62 -0.66
C PHE A 45 -5.10 1.19 -0.77
N PRO A 46 -4.57 0.34 0.12
CA PRO A 46 -5.25 -0.33 1.24
C PRO A 46 -5.29 0.44 2.56
N SER A 47 -4.61 1.57 2.66
CA SER A 47 -4.30 2.21 3.94
C SER A 47 -5.52 2.77 4.69
N ILE A 48 -6.50 3.36 4.02
CA ILE A 48 -7.67 3.92 4.69
C ILE A 48 -8.54 2.84 5.33
N PRO A 49 -8.92 1.74 4.67
CA PRO A 49 -9.59 0.62 5.34
C PRO A 49 -8.81 0.04 6.52
N ILE A 50 -7.50 -0.12 6.39
CA ILE A 50 -6.64 -0.58 7.49
C ILE A 50 -6.68 0.41 8.66
N LYS A 51 -6.59 1.70 8.39
CA LYS A 51 -6.69 2.76 9.41
C LYS A 51 -8.03 2.76 10.12
N ILE A 52 -9.12 2.54 9.39
CA ILE A 52 -10.47 2.44 9.98
C ILE A 52 -10.54 1.27 10.95
N CYS A 53 -10.00 0.10 10.56
CA CYS A 53 -9.99 -1.10 11.41
C CYS A 53 -9.03 -1.00 12.59
N PHE A 54 -7.93 -0.25 12.43
CA PHE A 54 -6.86 -0.10 13.42
C PHE A 54 -6.52 1.39 13.64
N PRO A 55 -7.38 2.14 14.36
CA PRO A 55 -7.28 3.61 14.45
C PRO A 55 -6.00 4.13 15.10
N HIS A 56 -5.31 3.30 15.88
CA HIS A 56 -4.06 3.67 16.57
C HIS A 56 -2.84 3.71 15.64
N LEU A 57 -2.94 3.22 14.41
CA LEU A 57 -1.83 3.26 13.47
C LEU A 57 -1.50 4.68 13.03
N HIS A 58 -0.20 4.94 12.84
CA HIS A 58 0.28 6.16 12.19
C HIS A 58 0.44 5.89 10.70
N VAL A 59 -0.40 6.51 9.88
CA VAL A 59 -0.44 6.27 8.43
C VAL A 59 0.05 7.48 7.68
N THR A 60 0.98 7.27 6.75
CA THR A 60 1.43 8.27 5.78
C THR A 60 1.09 7.77 4.38
N ILE A 61 0.38 8.58 3.62
CA ILE A 61 0.00 8.29 2.25
C ILE A 61 0.76 9.20 1.31
N VAL A 62 1.43 8.62 0.33
CA VAL A 62 2.18 9.33 -0.71
C VAL A 62 1.52 9.09 -2.06
N ASP A 63 1.25 10.16 -2.78
CA ASP A 63 0.76 10.09 -4.15
C ASP A 63 1.35 11.24 -4.98
N SER A 64 1.62 10.97 -6.24
CA SER A 64 2.14 11.95 -7.19
C SER A 64 1.06 12.87 -7.77
N LEU A 65 -0.21 12.57 -7.57
CA LEU A 65 -1.32 13.36 -8.05
C LEU A 65 -1.97 14.18 -6.93
N ASN A 66 -1.82 15.48 -7.01
CA ASN A 66 -2.38 16.38 -6.00
C ASN A 66 -3.90 16.27 -5.85
N LYS A 67 -4.60 15.97 -6.91
CA LYS A 67 -6.05 15.70 -6.85
C LYS A 67 -6.41 14.57 -5.90
N ARG A 68 -5.62 13.50 -5.90
CA ARG A 68 -5.82 12.36 -4.99
C ARG A 68 -5.55 12.74 -3.55
N ILE A 69 -4.48 13.49 -3.32
CA ILE A 69 -4.15 14.01 -1.99
C ILE A 69 -5.26 14.89 -1.44
N THR A 70 -5.80 15.79 -2.25
CA THR A 70 -6.94 16.65 -1.87
C THR A 70 -8.17 15.81 -1.52
N PHE A 71 -8.50 14.83 -2.32
CA PHE A 71 -9.60 13.90 -2.07
C PHE A 71 -9.42 13.14 -0.75
N LEU A 72 -8.20 12.63 -0.49
CA LEU A 72 -7.88 11.88 0.72
C LEU A 72 -7.95 12.75 1.98
N HIS A 73 -7.56 14.02 1.90
CA HIS A 73 -7.77 14.97 2.98
C HIS A 73 -9.25 15.12 3.35
N HIS A 74 -10.11 15.31 2.36
CA HIS A 74 -11.56 15.40 2.58
C HIS A 74 -12.12 14.13 3.18
N LEU A 75 -11.71 12.97 2.68
CA LEU A 75 -12.15 11.66 3.17
C LEU A 75 -11.74 11.46 4.63
N ALA A 76 -10.50 11.79 4.98
CA ALA A 76 -10.01 11.67 6.36
C ALA A 76 -10.74 12.62 7.31
N ASP A 77 -11.04 13.85 6.88
CA ASP A 77 -11.80 14.81 7.67
C ASP A 77 -13.24 14.32 7.92
N GLU A 78 -13.92 13.81 6.91
CA GLU A 78 -15.27 13.26 7.05
C GLU A 78 -15.32 12.02 7.96
N LEU A 79 -14.32 11.15 7.85
CA LEU A 79 -14.19 9.96 8.68
C LEU A 79 -13.57 10.26 10.06
N LYS A 80 -13.17 11.49 10.33
CA LYS A 80 -12.53 11.93 11.58
C LYS A 80 -11.31 11.09 11.93
N LEU A 81 -10.49 10.78 10.93
CA LEU A 81 -9.26 10.02 11.12
C LEU A 81 -8.15 10.91 11.69
N GLU A 82 -7.50 10.43 12.73
CA GLU A 82 -6.35 11.07 13.36
C GLU A 82 -5.06 10.32 13.00
N ASN A 83 -3.91 11.00 13.12
CA ASN A 83 -2.58 10.42 12.81
C ASN A 83 -2.46 9.87 11.39
N VAL A 84 -3.04 10.58 10.45
CA VAL A 84 -2.90 10.32 9.01
C VAL A 84 -2.24 11.54 8.37
N SER A 85 -1.15 11.31 7.66
CA SER A 85 -0.40 12.33 6.92
C SER A 85 -0.49 12.05 5.42
N PHE A 86 -0.65 13.12 4.63
CA PHE A 86 -0.70 13.03 3.18
C PHE A 86 0.45 13.81 2.58
N VAL A 87 1.20 13.19 1.69
CA VAL A 87 2.35 13.81 1.04
C VAL A 87 2.19 13.74 -0.48
N HIS A 88 2.17 14.91 -1.11
CA HIS A 88 2.23 15.02 -2.56
C HIS A 88 3.68 14.95 -3.00
N ALA A 89 4.11 13.80 -3.48
CA ALA A 89 5.47 13.57 -3.96
C ALA A 89 5.50 12.36 -4.92
N ARG A 90 6.54 12.31 -5.72
CA ARG A 90 6.89 11.09 -6.45
C ARG A 90 7.56 10.09 -5.51
N ALA A 91 7.28 8.80 -5.69
CA ALA A 91 7.82 7.75 -4.84
C ALA A 91 9.36 7.75 -4.83
N GLU A 92 9.99 8.01 -5.97
CA GLU A 92 11.45 8.08 -6.11
C GLU A 92 12.06 9.17 -5.23
N GLU A 93 11.47 10.35 -5.23
CA GLU A 93 11.93 11.49 -4.44
C GLU A 93 11.66 11.27 -2.95
N PHE A 94 10.51 10.72 -2.63
CA PHE A 94 10.08 10.42 -1.27
C PHE A 94 11.02 9.41 -0.59
N GLY A 95 11.40 8.34 -1.30
CA GLY A 95 12.32 7.31 -0.80
C GLY A 95 13.76 7.80 -0.58
N GLN A 96 14.15 8.88 -1.23
CA GLN A 96 15.47 9.50 -1.06
C GLN A 96 15.51 10.58 0.04
N ASN A 97 14.34 11.05 0.47
CA ASN A 97 14.26 12.07 1.51
C ASN A 97 14.65 11.50 2.88
N PRO A 98 15.69 12.04 3.55
CA PRO A 98 16.15 11.54 4.85
C PRO A 98 15.07 11.52 5.94
N LYS A 99 14.06 12.38 5.81
CA LYS A 99 12.93 12.43 6.75
C LYS A 99 12.06 11.17 6.72
N TYR A 100 11.99 10.51 5.56
CA TYR A 100 11.09 9.38 5.33
C TYR A 100 11.82 8.06 5.09
N ARG A 101 13.08 8.12 4.68
CA ARG A 101 13.89 6.94 4.41
C ARG A 101 14.05 6.09 5.67
N GLU A 102 13.79 4.80 5.53
CA GLU A 102 13.92 3.81 6.63
C GLU A 102 13.12 4.17 7.91
N GLN A 103 11.96 4.80 7.74
CA GLN A 103 11.15 5.27 8.88
C GLN A 103 9.89 4.46 9.16
N PHE A 104 9.50 3.57 8.25
CA PHE A 104 8.21 2.90 8.34
C PHE A 104 8.34 1.43 8.71
N ASP A 105 7.49 0.97 9.63
CA ASP A 105 7.39 -0.44 10.02
C ASP A 105 6.82 -1.29 8.89
N VAL A 106 5.80 -0.78 8.21
CA VAL A 106 5.14 -1.43 7.09
C VAL A 106 4.97 -0.43 5.95
N VAL A 107 5.39 -0.83 4.77
CA VAL A 107 5.15 -0.08 3.54
C VAL A 107 4.25 -0.92 2.64
N THR A 108 3.17 -0.33 2.17
CA THR A 108 2.21 -0.97 1.26
C THR A 108 2.21 -0.28 -0.09
N ALA A 109 1.98 -1.04 -1.13
CA ALA A 109 1.68 -0.50 -2.46
C ALA A 109 0.74 -1.44 -3.21
N ARG A 110 -0.24 -0.87 -3.90
CA ARG A 110 -1.04 -1.61 -4.89
C ARG A 110 -0.34 -1.53 -6.23
N ALA A 111 -0.05 -2.69 -6.79
CA ALA A 111 0.83 -2.80 -7.92
C ALA A 111 0.15 -2.43 -9.23
N VAL A 112 0.52 -1.30 -9.76
CA VAL A 112 0.32 -0.92 -11.17
C VAL A 112 1.62 -1.02 -11.97
N ALA A 113 2.74 -1.29 -11.30
CA ALA A 113 4.07 -1.45 -11.87
C ALA A 113 4.61 -2.87 -11.61
N ARG A 114 5.70 -3.24 -12.28
CA ARG A 114 6.40 -4.51 -12.01
C ARG A 114 6.92 -4.54 -10.58
N LEU A 115 6.95 -5.73 -9.97
CA LEU A 115 7.41 -5.91 -8.59
C LEU A 115 8.86 -5.45 -8.36
N SER A 116 9.74 -5.61 -9.35
CA SER A 116 11.12 -5.11 -9.28
C SER A 116 11.15 -3.59 -9.11
N VAL A 117 10.36 -2.87 -9.88
CA VAL A 117 10.24 -1.40 -9.80
C VAL A 117 9.63 -0.97 -8.48
N LEU A 118 8.55 -1.62 -8.04
CA LEU A 118 7.93 -1.34 -6.75
C LEU A 118 8.89 -1.58 -5.58
N SER A 119 9.69 -2.65 -5.65
CA SER A 119 10.69 -2.94 -4.64
C SER A 119 11.73 -1.83 -4.53
N GLU A 120 12.21 -1.32 -5.66
CA GLU A 120 13.15 -0.19 -5.68
C GLU A 120 12.55 1.10 -5.11
N LEU A 121 11.26 1.34 -5.31
CA LEU A 121 10.57 2.53 -4.81
C LEU A 121 10.22 2.43 -3.32
N CYS A 122 9.85 1.24 -2.84
CA CYS A 122 9.24 1.06 -1.53
C CYS A 122 10.21 0.54 -0.46
N LEU A 123 11.14 -0.33 -0.79
CA LEU A 123 12.09 -0.87 0.20
C LEU A 123 12.95 0.20 0.88
N PRO A 124 13.37 1.28 0.22
CA PRO A 124 14.10 2.36 0.91
C PRO A 124 13.32 3.04 2.03
N LEU A 125 12.00 2.92 2.05
CA LEU A 125 11.13 3.49 3.08
C LEU A 125 10.99 2.60 4.32
N VAL A 126 11.30 1.31 4.18
CA VAL A 126 11.15 0.31 5.25
C VAL A 126 12.30 0.42 6.21
N LYS A 127 12.01 0.56 7.52
CA LYS A 127 13.04 0.49 8.54
C LYS A 127 13.56 -0.94 8.71
N GLN A 128 14.73 -1.10 9.33
CA GLN A 128 15.27 -2.42 9.65
C GLN A 128 14.28 -3.22 10.49
N GLY A 129 14.03 -4.47 10.11
CA GLY A 129 13.04 -5.33 10.75
C GLY A 129 11.59 -5.07 10.30
N GLY A 130 11.37 -4.05 9.48
CA GLY A 130 10.07 -3.77 8.87
C GLY A 130 9.77 -4.64 7.66
N SER A 131 8.63 -4.39 7.01
CA SER A 131 8.13 -5.19 5.89
C SER A 131 7.54 -4.34 4.79
N PHE A 132 7.74 -4.77 3.55
CA PHE A 132 7.04 -4.26 2.38
C PHE A 132 5.98 -5.25 1.91
N VAL A 133 4.78 -4.79 1.68
CA VAL A 133 3.64 -5.57 1.21
C VAL A 133 3.17 -5.04 -0.14
N ALA A 134 3.40 -5.82 -1.18
CA ALA A 134 2.87 -5.53 -2.51
C ALA A 134 1.55 -6.26 -2.71
N LEU A 135 0.49 -5.51 -2.97
CA LEU A 135 -0.83 -6.04 -3.30
C LEU A 135 -0.98 -6.08 -4.81
N LYS A 136 -0.79 -7.25 -5.38
CA LYS A 136 -0.84 -7.46 -6.84
C LYS A 136 -1.79 -8.58 -7.19
N ALA A 137 -2.56 -8.40 -8.27
CA ALA A 137 -3.55 -9.37 -8.72
C ALA A 137 -2.92 -10.71 -9.15
N ALA A 138 -1.82 -10.66 -9.89
CA ALA A 138 -1.03 -11.83 -10.25
C ALA A 138 0.37 -11.39 -10.68
N ALA A 139 1.39 -12.15 -10.32
CA ALA A 139 2.73 -12.00 -10.83
C ALA A 139 3.16 -13.28 -11.53
N GLY A 140 3.68 -13.18 -12.77
CA GLY A 140 4.26 -14.30 -13.47
C GLY A 140 5.58 -14.74 -12.84
N ALA A 141 6.00 -15.98 -13.14
CA ALA A 141 7.24 -16.54 -12.59
C ALA A 141 8.48 -15.71 -12.94
N GLU A 142 8.52 -15.11 -14.13
CA GLU A 142 9.61 -14.24 -14.58
C GLU A 142 9.63 -12.91 -13.79
N GLU A 143 8.48 -12.31 -13.56
CA GLU A 143 8.37 -11.09 -12.76
C GLU A 143 8.82 -11.33 -11.31
N LEU A 144 8.46 -12.46 -10.73
CA LEU A 144 8.93 -12.86 -9.39
C LEU A 144 10.43 -13.07 -9.35
N LYS A 145 11.02 -13.65 -10.38
CA LYS A 145 12.47 -13.84 -10.50
C LYS A 145 13.21 -12.51 -10.54
N ASP A 146 12.73 -11.56 -11.33
CA ASP A 146 13.31 -10.22 -11.42
C ASP A 146 13.15 -9.46 -10.10
N ALA A 147 12.00 -9.59 -9.44
CA ALA A 147 11.74 -9.00 -8.14
C ALA A 147 12.67 -9.57 -7.06
N LYS A 148 12.89 -10.86 -7.02
CA LYS A 148 13.84 -11.51 -6.07
C LYS A 148 15.25 -10.95 -6.22
N LYS A 149 15.70 -10.74 -7.44
CA LYS A 149 17.01 -10.14 -7.72
C LYS A 149 17.10 -8.70 -7.21
N ALA A 150 16.08 -7.89 -7.47
CA ALA A 150 16.02 -6.51 -6.99
C ALA A 150 15.98 -6.44 -5.45
N ILE A 151 15.17 -7.29 -4.82
CA ILE A 151 15.01 -7.38 -3.37
C ILE A 151 16.36 -7.73 -2.71
N THR A 152 17.07 -8.72 -3.24
CA THR A 152 18.39 -9.12 -2.72
C THR A 152 19.41 -7.99 -2.88
N THR A 153 19.43 -7.32 -4.03
CA THR A 153 20.32 -6.17 -4.28
C THR A 153 20.06 -5.02 -3.30
N LEU A 154 18.81 -4.81 -2.90
CA LEU A 154 18.41 -3.79 -1.93
C LEU A 154 18.63 -4.20 -0.46
N GLY A 155 19.18 -5.39 -0.21
CA GLY A 155 19.49 -5.89 1.14
C GLY A 155 18.31 -6.47 1.89
N ALA A 156 17.23 -6.84 1.19
CA ALA A 156 16.05 -7.48 1.78
C ALA A 156 15.96 -8.95 1.40
N SER A 157 15.04 -9.67 1.99
CA SER A 157 14.72 -11.06 1.65
C SER A 157 13.21 -11.23 1.42
N LEU A 158 12.85 -12.07 0.46
CA LEU A 158 11.47 -12.47 0.26
C LEU A 158 11.13 -13.51 1.35
N LYS A 159 10.28 -13.14 2.32
CA LYS A 159 9.92 -14.03 3.43
C LYS A 159 8.78 -14.97 3.05
N GLU A 160 7.77 -14.46 2.35
CA GLU A 160 6.57 -15.23 2.03
C GLU A 160 5.92 -14.72 0.75
N GLU A 161 5.42 -15.63 -0.04
CA GLU A 161 4.52 -15.36 -1.16
C GLU A 161 3.13 -15.82 -0.76
N PHE A 162 2.19 -14.87 -0.67
CA PHE A 162 0.79 -15.20 -0.48
C PHE A 162 0.03 -14.92 -1.77
N SER A 163 -0.63 -15.96 -2.25
CA SER A 163 -1.58 -15.83 -3.35
C SER A 163 -2.92 -16.34 -2.86
N PHE A 164 -3.93 -15.47 -2.84
CA PHE A 164 -5.30 -15.87 -2.57
C PHE A 164 -6.24 -15.27 -3.59
N LEU A 165 -7.16 -16.08 -4.03
CA LEU A 165 -8.25 -15.65 -4.87
C LEU A 165 -9.36 -15.09 -3.99
N LEU A 166 -9.81 -13.90 -4.32
CA LEU A 166 -11.06 -13.41 -3.74
C LEU A 166 -12.20 -14.29 -4.24
N PRO A 167 -13.24 -14.52 -3.43
CA PRO A 167 -14.42 -15.16 -3.92
C PRO A 167 -14.92 -14.40 -5.15
N VAL A 168 -14.88 -15.02 -6.30
CA VAL A 168 -15.54 -14.50 -7.49
C VAL A 168 -17.01 -14.82 -7.26
N GLU A 169 -17.85 -13.81 -7.17
CA GLU A 169 -19.26 -14.05 -7.34
C GLU A 169 -19.46 -14.63 -8.74
N ASP A 170 -19.87 -15.89 -8.79
CA ASP A 170 -20.36 -16.48 -10.03
C ASP A 170 -21.60 -15.68 -10.45
N SER A 171 -21.41 -14.92 -11.51
CA SER A 171 -22.47 -14.19 -12.21
C SER A 171 -23.36 -15.16 -12.98
#